data_19a5fdadb8fca9d214a141c32a754bbc
#
_entry.id   19a5fdadb8fca9d214a141c32a754bbc
#
_cell.length_a   1.000
_cell.length_b   1.000
_cell.length_c   1.000
_cell.angle_alpha   90.00
_cell.angle_beta   90.00
_cell.angle_gamma   90.00
#
_symmetry.space_group_name_H-M   'P 1'
#
loop_
_entity.id
_entity.type
_entity.pdbx_description
1 polymer ?
#
loop_
_entity_poly.entity_id
_entity_poly.type
_entity_poly.pdbx_seq_one_letter_code
_entity_poly.pdbx_strand_id
1 'polypeptide(L)'
;ILGVDKMKTEKIKSSSDNLELEIAHIEPNSEIKGVVQISHGMAEHKERYYDFMEYLKDNGYAAVIHDHRGHGASVKSKEDLGYFYTDNIDYIINDLYDVTKYIKKKYKNKKIYLFSHSMGTLVARGYIQKYDNEIEKLILCGPPTKNELTKFAIKLSKLSNHTNKPNKLLNKLTFGNYSKDKSIDNSWLSKNIDNVNNYNEDELCGFIFTSNGFTNLYKLMDNAFQKENYKMQNKSLPIFLIAGSDDPVIQNENKFLELVDFLKELGYKLLEI
;
A
#
# COMPACT_ATOMS: atom_id res chain seq x y z
N ILE A 1 8.03 -37.08 -1.30
CA ILE A 1 7.38 -35.92 -2.00
C ILE A 1 7.24 -34.84 -0.94
N LEU A 2 8.22 -33.94 -0.88
CA LEU A 2 8.17 -32.75 -0.04
C LEU A 2 7.00 -31.92 -0.57
N GLY A 3 5.99 -31.67 0.28
CA GLY A 3 4.85 -30.85 -0.10
C GLY A 3 5.35 -29.47 -0.48
N VAL A 4 4.97 -29.00 -1.66
CA VAL A 4 5.13 -27.61 -2.06
C VAL A 4 4.29 -26.79 -1.07
N ASP A 5 4.95 -26.01 -0.20
CA ASP A 5 4.24 -25.11 0.72
C ASP A 5 3.45 -24.11 -0.09
N LYS A 6 2.15 -24.32 -0.12
CA LYS A 6 1.22 -23.56 -0.95
C LYS A 6 0.86 -22.28 -0.22
N MET A 7 0.81 -21.18 -0.96
CA MET A 7 0.18 -19.93 -0.49
C MET A 7 -1.18 -20.24 0.14
N LYS A 8 -1.40 -19.79 1.38
CA LYS A 8 -2.65 -19.98 2.11
C LYS A 8 -3.40 -18.67 2.15
N THR A 9 -4.69 -18.71 1.86
CA THR A 9 -5.58 -17.55 1.94
C THR A 9 -6.62 -17.75 3.03
N GLU A 10 -6.97 -16.70 3.74
CA GLU A 10 -8.02 -16.66 4.74
C GLU A 10 -8.61 -15.26 4.86
N LYS A 11 -9.75 -15.13 5.53
CA LYS A 11 -10.40 -13.85 5.74
C LYS A 11 -10.30 -13.43 7.19
N ILE A 12 -10.02 -12.14 7.39
CA ILE A 12 -10.13 -11.48 8.70
C ILE A 12 -11.19 -10.37 8.61
N LYS A 13 -11.74 -9.97 9.75
CA LYS A 13 -12.68 -8.85 9.81
C LYS A 13 -11.98 -7.58 10.20
N SER A 14 -12.24 -6.50 9.45
CA SER A 14 -11.87 -5.15 9.85
C SER A 14 -12.47 -4.83 11.22
N SER A 15 -11.67 -4.35 12.15
CA SER A 15 -12.16 -3.91 13.47
C SER A 15 -12.98 -2.63 13.40
N SER A 16 -12.94 -1.91 12.28
CA SER A 16 -13.64 -0.64 12.09
C SER A 16 -15.12 -0.83 11.68
N ASP A 17 -15.44 -1.83 10.83
CA ASP A 17 -16.77 -2.00 10.25
C ASP A 17 -17.15 -3.45 9.91
N ASN A 18 -16.35 -4.42 10.32
CA ASN A 18 -16.51 -5.84 10.02
C ASN A 18 -16.43 -6.20 8.52
N LEU A 19 -15.89 -5.31 7.65
CA LEU A 19 -15.60 -5.68 6.28
C LEU A 19 -14.65 -6.88 6.26
N GLU A 20 -14.96 -7.89 5.45
CA GLU A 20 -14.06 -9.02 5.25
C GLU A 20 -12.86 -8.58 4.41
N LEU A 21 -11.67 -8.75 4.98
CA LEU A 21 -10.39 -8.52 4.32
C LEU A 21 -9.76 -9.87 4.01
N GLU A 22 -9.44 -10.11 2.76
CA GLU A 22 -8.73 -11.34 2.39
C GLU A 22 -7.23 -11.15 2.56
N ILE A 23 -6.62 -12.10 3.27
CA ILE A 23 -5.18 -12.16 3.47
C ILE A 23 -4.60 -13.39 2.79
N ALA A 24 -3.34 -13.30 2.38
CA ALA A 24 -2.53 -14.43 1.99
C ALA A 24 -1.28 -14.50 2.85
N HIS A 25 -0.84 -15.72 3.16
CA HIS A 25 0.40 -15.92 3.91
C HIS A 25 1.14 -17.17 3.45
N ILE A 26 2.45 -17.15 3.65
CA ILE A 26 3.37 -18.24 3.41
C ILE A 26 4.44 -18.24 4.50
N GLU A 27 4.95 -19.40 4.84
CA GLU A 27 5.99 -19.54 5.84
C GLU A 27 7.06 -20.56 5.41
N PRO A 28 8.34 -20.39 5.80
CA PRO A 28 9.39 -21.34 5.49
C PRO A 28 9.21 -22.63 6.31
N ASN A 29 9.74 -23.74 5.80
CA ASN A 29 9.81 -25.02 6.53
C ASN A 29 10.87 -25.01 7.65
N SER A 30 11.73 -23.97 7.69
CA SER A 30 12.76 -23.76 8.69
C SER A 30 12.28 -22.83 9.81
N GLU A 31 13.14 -22.58 10.79
CA GLU A 31 12.85 -21.57 11.80
C GLU A 31 12.63 -20.20 11.16
N ILE A 32 11.50 -19.55 11.52
CA ILE A 32 11.10 -18.23 11.01
C ILE A 32 11.99 -17.15 11.62
N LYS A 33 12.77 -16.45 10.77
CA LYS A 33 13.63 -15.31 11.17
C LYS A 33 12.82 -14.07 11.56
N GLY A 34 11.66 -13.89 10.94
CA GLY A 34 10.73 -12.78 11.15
C GLY A 34 9.60 -12.84 10.15
N VAL A 35 8.67 -11.88 10.22
CA VAL A 35 7.50 -11.81 9.35
C VAL A 35 7.54 -10.53 8.55
N VAL A 36 7.40 -10.60 7.23
CA VAL A 36 7.24 -9.44 6.37
C VAL A 36 5.76 -9.23 6.11
N GLN A 37 5.21 -8.15 6.64
CA GLN A 37 3.87 -7.67 6.32
C GLN A 37 3.96 -6.80 5.08
N ILE A 38 3.09 -7.03 4.09
CA ILE A 38 3.11 -6.32 2.81
C ILE A 38 1.83 -5.49 2.65
N SER A 39 1.99 -4.24 2.19
CA SER A 39 0.92 -3.30 1.86
C SER A 39 1.06 -2.89 0.40
N HIS A 40 0.17 -3.39 -0.46
CA HIS A 40 0.23 -3.21 -1.92
C HIS A 40 -0.21 -1.82 -2.39
N GLY A 41 -0.05 -1.53 -3.67
CA GLY A 41 -0.37 -0.26 -4.30
C GLY A 41 -1.84 -0.10 -4.73
N MET A 42 -2.11 1.00 -5.43
CA MET A 42 -3.42 1.31 -6.00
C MET A 42 -3.75 0.40 -7.18
N ALA A 43 -5.02 -0.01 -7.28
CA ALA A 43 -5.58 -0.76 -8.41
C ALA A 43 -4.76 -2.01 -8.78
N GLU A 44 -4.30 -2.71 -7.76
CA GLU A 44 -3.65 -4.02 -7.83
C GLU A 44 -4.15 -4.90 -6.67
N HIS A 45 -3.62 -6.10 -6.49
CA HIS A 45 -4.05 -7.03 -5.45
C HIS A 45 -2.88 -7.90 -4.95
N LYS A 46 -3.13 -8.64 -3.87
CA LYS A 46 -2.13 -9.45 -3.16
C LYS A 46 -1.38 -10.47 -4.02
N GLU A 47 -2.02 -11.05 -5.03
CA GLU A 47 -1.42 -12.14 -5.82
C GLU A 47 -0.21 -11.67 -6.64
N ARG A 48 -0.15 -10.37 -6.97
CA ARG A 48 1.01 -9.77 -7.65
C ARG A 48 2.30 -9.85 -6.83
N TYR A 49 2.19 -10.12 -5.53
CA TYR A 49 3.32 -10.22 -4.60
C TYR A 49 3.69 -11.65 -4.26
N TYR A 50 3.04 -12.66 -4.85
CA TYR A 50 3.28 -14.06 -4.49
C TYR A 50 4.71 -14.51 -4.79
N ASP A 51 5.29 -14.10 -5.91
CA ASP A 51 6.69 -14.40 -6.25
C ASP A 51 7.65 -13.76 -5.22
N PHE A 52 7.36 -12.53 -4.79
CA PHE A 52 8.13 -11.88 -3.74
C PHE A 52 7.97 -12.57 -2.38
N MET A 53 6.78 -13.05 -2.07
CA MET A 53 6.51 -13.81 -0.84
C MET A 53 7.23 -15.18 -0.85
N GLU A 54 7.26 -15.85 -2.00
CA GLU A 54 8.06 -17.08 -2.18
C GLU A 54 9.56 -16.80 -1.97
N TYR A 55 10.08 -15.71 -2.56
CA TYR A 55 11.46 -15.30 -2.33
C TYR A 55 11.76 -15.03 -0.84
N LEU A 56 10.86 -14.37 -0.12
CA LEU A 56 10.99 -14.14 1.31
C LEU A 56 10.99 -15.46 2.11
N LYS A 57 10.10 -16.38 1.76
CA LYS A 57 10.02 -17.73 2.36
C LYS A 57 11.34 -18.48 2.17
N ASP A 58 11.88 -18.48 0.95
CA ASP A 58 13.13 -19.16 0.63
C ASP A 58 14.34 -18.56 1.37
N ASN A 59 14.22 -17.29 1.80
CA ASN A 59 15.22 -16.62 2.64
C ASN A 59 14.94 -16.73 4.16
N GLY A 60 13.94 -17.53 4.56
CA GLY A 60 13.63 -17.83 5.96
C GLY A 60 12.68 -16.86 6.65
N TYR A 61 11.95 -16.04 5.89
CA TYR A 61 10.92 -15.14 6.41
C TYR A 61 9.52 -15.67 6.11
N ALA A 62 8.62 -15.57 7.07
CA ALA A 62 7.21 -15.65 6.76
C ALA A 62 6.76 -14.33 6.09
N ALA A 63 5.79 -14.42 5.18
CA ALA A 63 5.22 -13.26 4.53
C ALA A 63 3.70 -13.26 4.66
N VAL A 64 3.12 -12.08 4.89
CA VAL A 64 1.68 -11.88 5.02
C VAL A 64 1.29 -10.63 4.24
N ILE A 65 0.29 -10.73 3.38
CA ILE A 65 -0.29 -9.63 2.63
C ILE A 65 -1.81 -9.68 2.74
N HIS A 66 -2.48 -8.53 2.67
CA HIS A 66 -3.93 -8.45 2.52
C HIS A 66 -4.29 -7.65 1.28
N ASP A 67 -5.43 -7.94 0.69
CA ASP A 67 -6.05 -6.99 -0.23
C ASP A 67 -6.60 -5.82 0.57
N HIS A 68 -6.21 -4.58 0.22
CA HIS A 68 -6.82 -3.39 0.80
C HIS A 68 -8.33 -3.38 0.52
N ARG A 69 -9.14 -2.77 1.40
CA ARG A 69 -10.56 -2.57 1.11
C ARG A 69 -10.76 -1.94 -0.27
N GLY A 70 -11.75 -2.41 -1.01
CA GLY A 70 -11.98 -1.97 -2.39
C GLY A 70 -11.00 -2.54 -3.42
N HIS A 71 -10.19 -3.55 -3.05
CA HIS A 71 -9.23 -4.21 -3.93
C HIS A 71 -9.34 -5.73 -3.83
N GLY A 72 -8.92 -6.42 -4.89
CA GLY A 72 -8.83 -7.87 -4.94
C GLY A 72 -10.11 -8.56 -4.42
N ALA A 73 -9.96 -9.43 -3.43
CA ALA A 73 -11.09 -10.13 -2.80
C ALA A 73 -11.61 -9.44 -1.52
N SER A 74 -11.08 -8.26 -1.15
CA SER A 74 -11.59 -7.43 -0.04
C SER A 74 -12.68 -6.46 -0.51
N VAL A 75 -13.60 -6.96 -1.33
CA VAL A 75 -14.80 -6.28 -1.85
C VAL A 75 -16.04 -7.10 -1.57
N LYS A 76 -17.21 -6.46 -1.53
CA LYS A 76 -18.50 -7.16 -1.40
C LYS A 76 -18.97 -7.71 -2.73
N SER A 77 -18.61 -7.06 -3.83
CA SER A 77 -18.81 -7.53 -5.20
C SER A 77 -17.70 -7.04 -6.12
N LYS A 78 -17.51 -7.64 -7.31
CA LYS A 78 -16.48 -7.23 -8.30
C LYS A 78 -16.72 -5.80 -8.80
N GLU A 79 -17.96 -5.36 -8.84
CA GLU A 79 -18.35 -4.00 -9.25
C GLU A 79 -17.91 -2.92 -8.26
N ASP A 80 -17.55 -3.31 -7.04
CA ASP A 80 -17.11 -2.40 -5.99
C ASP A 80 -15.59 -2.15 -6.01
N LEU A 81 -14.85 -2.68 -6.99
CA LEU A 81 -13.44 -2.38 -7.12
C LEU A 81 -13.21 -0.86 -7.19
N GLY A 82 -12.31 -0.35 -6.33
CA GLY A 82 -12.03 1.06 -6.17
C GLY A 82 -12.99 1.82 -5.26
N TYR A 83 -13.95 1.15 -4.60
CA TYR A 83 -14.84 1.71 -3.58
C TYR A 83 -14.42 1.26 -2.17
N PHE A 84 -14.04 2.19 -1.31
CA PHE A 84 -13.46 1.88 0.00
C PHE A 84 -14.48 1.66 1.13
N TYR A 85 -15.78 1.75 0.87
CA TYR A 85 -16.89 1.59 1.85
C TYR A 85 -16.84 2.54 3.06
N THR A 86 -16.01 3.57 3.02
CA THR A 86 -15.82 4.53 4.10
C THR A 86 -15.35 5.87 3.56
N ASP A 87 -15.66 6.94 4.29
CA ASP A 87 -15.07 8.27 4.09
C ASP A 87 -14.00 8.61 5.13
N ASN A 88 -13.70 7.66 6.03
CA ASN A 88 -12.70 7.80 7.08
C ASN A 88 -11.46 6.95 6.77
N ILE A 89 -10.34 7.62 6.50
CA ILE A 89 -9.06 6.94 6.21
C ILE A 89 -8.54 6.10 7.38
N ASP A 90 -8.98 6.37 8.60
CA ASP A 90 -8.59 5.56 9.77
C ASP A 90 -9.01 4.09 9.60
N TYR A 91 -10.09 3.81 8.86
CA TYR A 91 -10.50 2.44 8.58
C TYR A 91 -9.46 1.71 7.75
N ILE A 92 -8.90 2.38 6.73
CA ILE A 92 -7.86 1.82 5.85
C ILE A 92 -6.57 1.57 6.64
N ILE A 93 -6.20 2.52 7.51
CA ILE A 93 -5.02 2.43 8.38
C ILE A 93 -5.19 1.32 9.41
N ASN A 94 -6.38 1.22 10.03
CA ASN A 94 -6.69 0.18 11.00
C ASN A 94 -6.76 -1.21 10.37
N ASP A 95 -7.19 -1.34 9.12
CA ASP A 95 -7.14 -2.61 8.40
C ASP A 95 -5.71 -3.15 8.32
N LEU A 96 -4.73 -2.29 8.03
CA LEU A 96 -3.31 -2.68 8.06
C LEU A 96 -2.87 -3.11 9.47
N TYR A 97 -3.36 -2.43 10.51
CA TYR A 97 -3.08 -2.81 11.90
C TYR A 97 -3.79 -4.10 12.31
N ASP A 98 -4.99 -4.40 11.80
CA ASP A 98 -5.68 -5.67 12.02
C ASP A 98 -4.87 -6.85 11.47
N VAL A 99 -4.19 -6.67 10.33
CA VAL A 99 -3.24 -7.65 9.81
C VAL A 99 -2.01 -7.79 10.73
N THR A 100 -1.49 -6.69 11.30
CA THR A 100 -0.42 -6.76 12.31
C THR A 100 -0.85 -7.56 13.54
N LYS A 101 -2.08 -7.36 14.04
CA LYS A 101 -2.63 -8.14 15.15
C LYS A 101 -2.77 -9.62 14.80
N TYR A 102 -3.22 -9.92 13.59
CA TYR A 102 -3.26 -11.30 13.08
C TYR A 102 -1.87 -11.94 13.09
N ILE A 103 -0.86 -11.24 12.57
CA ILE A 103 0.54 -11.71 12.55
C ILE A 103 1.04 -11.99 13.97
N LYS A 104 0.82 -11.08 14.91
CA LYS A 104 1.25 -11.25 16.31
C LYS A 104 0.60 -12.48 16.98
N LYS A 105 -0.66 -12.75 16.64
CA LYS A 105 -1.38 -13.94 17.15
C LYS A 105 -0.83 -15.23 16.54
N LYS A 106 -0.56 -15.23 15.22
CA LYS A 106 -0.13 -16.42 14.47
C LYS A 106 1.36 -16.73 14.69
N TYR A 107 2.20 -15.70 14.63
CA TYR A 107 3.66 -15.80 14.71
C TYR A 107 4.19 -15.19 16.00
N LYS A 108 3.84 -15.80 17.14
CA LYS A 108 4.18 -15.29 18.48
C LYS A 108 5.68 -15.01 18.61
N ASN A 109 6.01 -13.84 19.17
CA ASN A 109 7.39 -13.39 19.47
C ASN A 109 8.30 -13.24 18.22
N LYS A 110 7.75 -13.20 17.01
CA LYS A 110 8.53 -12.90 15.80
C LYS A 110 8.51 -11.41 15.50
N LYS A 111 9.64 -10.90 15.02
CA LYS A 111 9.79 -9.52 14.55
C LYS A 111 8.97 -9.30 13.29
N ILE A 112 8.31 -8.14 13.20
CA ILE A 112 7.50 -7.75 12.04
C ILE A 112 8.23 -6.64 11.28
N TYR A 113 8.36 -6.81 9.97
CA TYR A 113 8.89 -5.84 9.03
C TYR A 113 7.76 -5.42 8.10
N LEU A 114 7.54 -4.11 7.91
CA LEU A 114 6.50 -3.62 7.02
C LEU A 114 7.13 -3.20 5.68
N PHE A 115 6.78 -3.90 4.61
CA PHE A 115 7.05 -3.50 3.23
C PHE A 115 5.79 -2.87 2.64
N SER A 116 5.93 -1.73 2.01
CA SER A 116 4.81 -1.01 1.41
C SER A 116 5.18 -0.46 0.04
N HIS A 117 4.22 -0.46 -0.88
CA HIS A 117 4.39 0.00 -2.26
C HIS A 117 3.37 1.06 -2.63
N SER A 118 3.81 2.15 -3.30
CA SER A 118 2.94 3.18 -3.88
C SER A 118 1.86 3.67 -2.90
N MET A 119 0.55 3.51 -3.20
CA MET A 119 -0.55 3.83 -2.27
C MET A 119 -0.35 3.18 -0.89
N GLY A 120 0.14 1.94 -0.84
CA GLY A 120 0.44 1.25 0.42
C GLY A 120 1.42 2.01 1.30
N THR A 121 2.33 2.84 0.73
CA THR A 121 3.22 3.69 1.52
C THR A 121 2.49 4.84 2.19
N LEU A 122 1.36 5.31 1.64
CA LEU A 122 0.50 6.31 2.28
C LEU A 122 -0.20 5.69 3.49
N VAL A 123 -0.70 4.45 3.32
CA VAL A 123 -1.32 3.68 4.42
C VAL A 123 -0.28 3.40 5.50
N ALA A 124 0.94 2.97 5.11
CA ALA A 124 2.04 2.71 6.05
C ALA A 124 2.49 3.98 6.80
N ARG A 125 2.52 5.15 6.15
CA ARG A 125 2.80 6.42 6.83
C ARG A 125 1.69 6.80 7.82
N GLY A 126 0.42 6.58 7.47
CA GLY A 126 -0.68 6.70 8.42
C GLY A 126 -0.60 5.69 9.58
N TYR A 127 -0.15 4.47 9.29
CA TYR A 127 0.08 3.42 10.28
C TYR A 127 1.14 3.84 11.32
N ILE A 128 2.31 4.32 10.89
CA ILE A 128 3.38 4.72 11.82
C ILE A 128 3.04 5.99 12.61
N GLN A 129 2.05 6.77 12.21
CA GLN A 129 1.51 7.86 13.05
C GLN A 129 0.99 7.36 14.40
N LYS A 130 0.53 6.10 14.46
CA LYS A 130 -0.16 5.51 15.62
C LYS A 130 0.54 4.26 16.18
N TYR A 131 1.22 3.49 15.33
CA TYR A 131 1.65 2.11 15.59
C TYR A 131 3.11 1.86 15.21
N ASP A 132 3.97 2.88 15.23
CA ASP A 132 5.37 2.77 14.85
C ASP A 132 6.21 1.85 15.76
N ASN A 133 5.71 1.56 16.97
CA ASN A 133 6.30 0.62 17.91
C ASN A 133 5.89 -0.85 17.68
N GLU A 134 5.02 -1.12 16.70
CA GLU A 134 4.52 -2.46 16.39
C GLU A 134 5.38 -3.19 15.37
N ILE A 135 6.31 -2.49 14.72
CA ILE A 135 7.19 -3.01 13.66
C ILE A 135 8.66 -2.68 13.95
N GLU A 136 9.56 -3.52 13.43
CA GLU A 136 11.01 -3.38 13.61
C GLU A 136 11.68 -2.53 12.53
N LYS A 137 11.13 -2.53 11.31
CA LYS A 137 11.61 -1.75 10.16
C LYS A 137 10.47 -1.46 9.21
N LEU A 138 10.59 -0.33 8.49
CA LEU A 138 9.66 0.06 7.44
C LEU A 138 10.40 0.23 6.12
N ILE A 139 9.82 -0.29 5.03
CA ILE A 139 10.28 -0.06 3.65
C ILE A 139 9.17 0.68 2.91
N LEU A 140 9.50 1.82 2.33
CA LEU A 140 8.64 2.64 1.48
C LEU A 140 9.13 2.57 0.04
N CYS A 141 8.49 1.76 -0.80
CA CYS A 141 8.82 1.57 -2.21
C CYS A 141 7.90 2.42 -3.10
N GLY A 142 8.46 3.28 -3.96
CA GLY A 142 7.71 4.18 -4.84
C GLY A 142 6.75 5.10 -4.07
N PRO A 143 7.19 5.79 -3.00
CA PRO A 143 6.29 6.55 -2.14
C PRO A 143 5.79 7.82 -2.83
N PRO A 144 4.46 8.07 -2.88
CA PRO A 144 3.94 9.36 -3.33
C PRO A 144 4.48 10.51 -2.49
N THR A 145 4.97 11.54 -3.17
CA THR A 145 5.56 12.75 -2.57
C THR A 145 4.48 13.81 -2.31
N LYS A 146 4.83 14.89 -1.62
CA LYS A 146 3.91 15.98 -1.32
C LYS A 146 3.44 16.66 -2.61
N ASN A 147 2.13 16.85 -2.71
CA ASN A 147 1.51 17.56 -3.81
C ASN A 147 0.60 18.68 -3.25
N GLU A 148 0.91 19.92 -3.60
CA GLU A 148 0.18 21.11 -3.08
C GLU A 148 -1.28 21.15 -3.54
N LEU A 149 -1.62 20.45 -4.63
CA LEU A 149 -2.99 20.37 -5.14
C LEU A 149 -3.88 19.37 -4.40
N THR A 150 -3.33 18.60 -3.45
CA THR A 150 -4.04 17.53 -2.75
C THR A 150 -5.32 18.01 -2.08
N LYS A 151 -5.28 19.14 -1.38
CA LYS A 151 -6.48 19.71 -0.72
C LYS A 151 -7.56 20.14 -1.71
N PHE A 152 -7.16 20.66 -2.87
CA PHE A 152 -8.10 20.97 -3.95
C PHE A 152 -8.69 19.70 -4.56
N ALA A 153 -7.87 18.67 -4.79
CA ALA A 153 -8.32 17.37 -5.29
C ALA A 153 -9.33 16.69 -4.35
N ILE A 154 -9.16 16.81 -3.03
CA ILE A 154 -10.15 16.35 -2.03
C ILE A 154 -11.49 17.06 -2.22
N LYS A 155 -11.48 18.38 -2.39
CA LYS A 155 -12.72 19.14 -2.61
C LYS A 155 -13.40 18.72 -3.91
N LEU A 156 -12.63 18.62 -4.99
CA LEU A 156 -13.13 18.22 -6.30
C LEU A 156 -13.74 16.82 -6.29
N SER A 157 -13.10 15.86 -5.63
CA SER A 157 -13.59 14.48 -5.56
C SER A 157 -14.92 14.34 -4.82
N LYS A 158 -15.18 15.23 -3.84
CA LYS A 158 -16.44 15.28 -3.07
C LYS A 158 -17.60 15.90 -3.82
N LEU A 159 -17.35 16.62 -4.90
CA LEU A 159 -18.43 17.24 -5.71
C LEU A 159 -19.17 16.22 -6.57
N SER A 160 -18.65 15.01 -6.70
CA SER A 160 -19.31 13.95 -7.47
C SER A 160 -20.51 13.37 -6.72
N ASN A 161 -21.68 13.36 -7.36
CA ASN A 161 -22.91 12.75 -6.84
C ASN A 161 -22.87 11.19 -6.91
N HIS A 162 -21.85 10.61 -7.52
CA HIS A 162 -21.71 9.16 -7.71
C HIS A 162 -20.51 8.63 -6.95
N THR A 163 -20.64 8.49 -5.64
CA THR A 163 -19.53 8.09 -4.75
C THR A 163 -18.97 6.70 -5.03
N ASN A 164 -19.83 5.76 -5.49
CA ASN A 164 -19.51 4.35 -5.74
C ASN A 164 -19.31 4.00 -7.23
N LYS A 165 -19.18 5.00 -8.13
CA LYS A 165 -18.91 4.75 -9.55
C LYS A 165 -17.49 5.19 -9.92
N PRO A 166 -16.85 4.48 -10.90
CA PRO A 166 -15.53 4.86 -11.41
C PRO A 166 -15.49 6.30 -11.91
N ASN A 167 -14.52 7.07 -11.44
CA ASN A 167 -14.37 8.49 -11.80
C ASN A 167 -13.24 8.69 -12.83
N LYS A 168 -13.59 8.56 -14.12
CA LYS A 168 -12.64 8.71 -15.23
C LYS A 168 -11.98 10.09 -15.28
N LEU A 169 -12.70 11.15 -14.86
CA LEU A 169 -12.14 12.51 -14.86
C LEU A 169 -11.02 12.64 -13.83
N LEU A 170 -11.26 12.22 -12.60
CA LEU A 170 -10.22 12.24 -11.56
C LEU A 170 -9.05 11.33 -11.93
N ASN A 171 -9.31 10.16 -12.53
CA ASN A 171 -8.25 9.27 -13.01
C ASN A 171 -7.37 9.97 -14.05
N LYS A 172 -7.97 10.63 -15.03
CA LYS A 172 -7.24 11.38 -16.07
C LYS A 172 -6.43 12.54 -15.47
N LEU A 173 -7.01 13.28 -14.52
CA LEU A 173 -6.31 14.39 -13.85
C LEU A 173 -5.13 13.91 -13.00
N THR A 174 -5.24 12.73 -12.38
CA THR A 174 -4.21 12.20 -11.49
C THR A 174 -3.09 11.50 -12.26
N PHE A 175 -3.43 10.65 -13.23
CA PHE A 175 -2.49 9.74 -13.88
C PHE A 175 -2.32 9.95 -15.38
N GLY A 176 -3.10 10.82 -16.00
CA GLY A 176 -3.15 10.99 -17.46
C GLY A 176 -1.83 11.40 -18.12
N ASN A 177 -0.88 11.91 -17.34
CA ASN A 177 0.44 12.31 -17.81
C ASN A 177 1.58 11.35 -17.37
N TYR A 178 1.26 10.23 -16.72
CA TYR A 178 2.29 9.32 -16.21
C TYR A 178 2.94 8.49 -17.31
N SER A 179 2.15 7.96 -18.25
CA SER A 179 2.70 7.21 -19.38
C SER A 179 3.33 8.14 -20.40
N LYS A 180 4.64 7.99 -20.62
CA LYS A 180 5.38 8.67 -21.70
C LYS A 180 5.02 8.04 -23.05
N ASP A 181 4.98 6.71 -23.11
CA ASP A 181 4.47 5.96 -24.25
C ASP A 181 2.97 5.71 -24.09
N LYS A 182 2.18 6.34 -24.97
CA LYS A 182 0.71 6.23 -24.98
C LYS A 182 0.20 5.05 -25.80
N SER A 183 1.07 4.32 -26.47
CA SER A 183 0.71 3.11 -27.24
C SER A 183 0.49 1.89 -26.32
N ILE A 184 1.04 1.93 -25.10
CA ILE A 184 0.93 0.86 -24.12
C ILE A 184 0.32 1.43 -22.84
N ASP A 185 -0.86 0.93 -22.47
CA ASP A 185 -1.51 1.32 -21.23
C ASP A 185 -0.61 0.99 -20.02
N ASN A 186 -0.59 1.90 -19.03
CA ASN A 186 0.18 1.73 -17.80
C ASN A 186 1.70 1.52 -17.99
N SER A 187 2.28 1.92 -19.14
CA SER A 187 3.71 1.78 -19.44
C SER A 187 4.64 2.44 -18.39
N TRP A 188 4.12 3.32 -17.59
CA TRP A 188 4.86 3.98 -16.51
C TRP A 188 5.14 3.10 -15.27
N LEU A 189 4.43 1.97 -15.13
CA LEU A 189 4.53 1.09 -13.96
C LEU A 189 5.87 0.36 -13.89
N SER A 190 6.42 -0.04 -15.04
CA SER A 190 7.67 -0.80 -15.07
C SER A 190 8.37 -0.64 -16.42
N LYS A 191 9.71 -0.72 -16.40
CA LYS A 191 10.51 -0.89 -17.62
C LYS A 191 10.48 -2.33 -18.15
N ASN A 192 10.12 -3.30 -17.32
CA ASN A 192 9.88 -4.68 -17.77
C ASN A 192 8.48 -4.76 -18.37
N ILE A 193 8.43 -4.96 -19.69
CA ILE A 193 7.18 -5.01 -20.44
C ILE A 193 6.27 -6.17 -20.03
N ASP A 194 6.84 -7.30 -19.61
CA ASP A 194 6.05 -8.44 -19.16
C ASP A 194 5.28 -8.09 -17.87
N ASN A 195 5.87 -7.30 -16.96
CA ASN A 195 5.16 -6.82 -15.77
C ASN A 195 4.00 -5.89 -16.14
N VAL A 196 4.18 -5.05 -17.18
CA VAL A 196 3.13 -4.13 -17.66
C VAL A 196 2.01 -4.94 -18.32
N ASN A 197 2.35 -5.90 -19.18
CA ASN A 197 1.38 -6.76 -19.85
C ASN A 197 0.58 -7.59 -18.83
N ASN A 198 1.25 -8.24 -17.89
CA ASN A 198 0.59 -9.00 -16.82
C ASN A 198 -0.37 -8.13 -16.00
N TYR A 199 0.01 -6.86 -15.72
CA TYR A 199 -0.88 -5.92 -15.05
C TYR A 199 -2.10 -5.56 -15.90
N ASN A 200 -1.91 -5.32 -17.20
CA ASN A 200 -2.98 -4.90 -18.12
C ASN A 200 -3.97 -6.03 -18.45
N GLU A 201 -3.51 -7.29 -18.40
CA GLU A 201 -4.33 -8.48 -18.67
C GLU A 201 -5.09 -8.96 -17.41
N ASP A 202 -4.69 -8.51 -16.22
CA ASP A 202 -5.31 -8.91 -14.97
C ASP A 202 -6.59 -8.11 -14.68
N GLU A 203 -7.72 -8.79 -14.62
CA GLU A 203 -9.03 -8.19 -14.36
C GLU A 203 -9.17 -7.52 -12.97
N LEU A 204 -8.28 -7.84 -12.04
CA LEU A 204 -8.22 -7.24 -10.70
C LEU A 204 -7.20 -6.11 -10.62
N CYS A 205 -6.59 -5.73 -11.76
CA CYS A 205 -5.65 -4.63 -11.88
C CYS A 205 -6.18 -3.52 -12.78
N GLY A 206 -5.62 -2.33 -12.68
CA GLY A 206 -5.90 -1.22 -13.59
C GLY A 206 -7.32 -0.64 -13.52
N PHE A 207 -8.15 -1.08 -12.57
CA PHE A 207 -9.49 -0.53 -12.40
C PHE A 207 -9.44 0.93 -11.94
N ILE A 208 -10.42 1.71 -12.40
CA ILE A 208 -10.52 3.13 -12.05
C ILE A 208 -11.21 3.27 -10.70
N PHE A 209 -10.57 3.97 -9.77
CA PHE A 209 -11.16 4.28 -8.48
C PHE A 209 -12.48 5.04 -8.64
N THR A 210 -13.40 4.78 -7.74
CA THR A 210 -14.63 5.56 -7.58
C THR A 210 -14.30 6.96 -7.03
N SER A 211 -15.27 7.87 -7.02
CA SER A 211 -15.08 9.17 -6.38
C SER A 211 -14.74 9.04 -4.89
N ASN A 212 -15.32 8.06 -4.20
CA ASN A 212 -14.97 7.73 -2.81
C ASN A 212 -13.52 7.23 -2.71
N GLY A 213 -13.10 6.33 -3.61
CA GLY A 213 -11.72 5.83 -3.64
C GLY A 213 -10.70 6.94 -3.83
N PHE A 214 -10.92 7.86 -4.80
CA PHE A 214 -10.06 9.03 -5.00
C PHE A 214 -10.07 9.96 -3.80
N THR A 215 -11.24 10.20 -3.17
CA THR A 215 -11.32 11.03 -1.96
C THR A 215 -10.45 10.46 -0.85
N ASN A 216 -10.50 9.15 -0.62
CA ASN A 216 -9.67 8.49 0.38
C ASN A 216 -8.18 8.51 0.01
N LEU A 217 -7.83 8.27 -1.27
CA LEU A 217 -6.46 8.39 -1.75
C LEU A 217 -5.86 9.76 -1.45
N TYR A 218 -6.57 10.84 -1.83
CA TYR A 218 -6.10 12.21 -1.57
C TYR A 218 -6.06 12.55 -0.08
N LYS A 219 -6.99 12.05 0.73
CA LYS A 219 -6.94 12.21 2.20
C LYS A 219 -5.73 11.48 2.80
N LEU A 220 -5.39 10.29 2.32
CA LEU A 220 -4.18 9.57 2.73
C LEU A 220 -2.92 10.36 2.35
N MET A 221 -2.88 10.95 1.13
CA MET A 221 -1.79 11.81 0.70
C MET A 221 -1.63 13.04 1.60
N ASP A 222 -2.72 13.73 1.93
CA ASP A 222 -2.68 14.90 2.83
C ASP A 222 -2.24 14.48 4.24
N ASN A 223 -2.85 13.42 4.79
CA ASN A 223 -2.56 12.91 6.13
C ASN A 223 -1.09 12.51 6.32
N ALA A 224 -0.47 11.91 5.29
CA ALA A 224 0.91 11.43 5.36
C ALA A 224 1.94 12.55 5.61
N PHE A 225 1.58 13.83 5.43
CA PHE A 225 2.42 15.00 5.66
C PHE A 225 1.97 15.89 6.83
N GLN A 226 0.99 15.44 7.65
CA GLN A 226 0.57 16.16 8.85
C GLN A 226 1.47 15.76 10.03
N LYS A 227 2.48 16.57 10.35
CA LYS A 227 3.47 16.30 11.42
C LYS A 227 2.81 16.02 12.76
N GLU A 228 1.76 16.74 13.08
CA GLU A 228 1.00 16.66 14.33
C GLU A 228 0.33 15.30 14.56
N ASN A 229 0.13 14.50 13.53
CA ASN A 229 -0.47 13.17 13.64
C ASN A 229 0.52 12.09 14.10
N TYR A 230 1.84 12.35 13.99
CA TYR A 230 2.87 11.38 14.34
C TYR A 230 3.14 11.37 15.85
N LYS A 231 2.73 10.29 16.52
CA LYS A 231 2.90 10.14 17.98
C LYS A 231 4.34 9.81 18.41
N MET A 232 5.17 9.34 17.49
CA MET A 232 6.59 9.05 17.68
C MET A 232 6.90 8.18 18.90
N GLN A 233 6.24 7.01 18.98
CA GLN A 233 6.48 6.05 20.06
C GLN A 233 7.81 5.31 19.89
N ASN A 234 8.27 5.12 18.65
CA ASN A 234 9.54 4.49 18.30
C ASN A 234 10.37 5.39 17.38
N LYS A 235 11.07 6.38 17.93
CA LYS A 235 11.98 7.27 17.17
C LYS A 235 13.15 6.52 16.51
N SER A 236 13.50 5.34 17.00
CA SER A 236 14.57 4.53 16.45
C SER A 236 14.13 3.62 15.30
N LEU A 237 12.85 3.64 14.91
CA LEU A 237 12.34 2.83 13.79
C LEU A 237 13.18 3.12 12.52
N PRO A 238 13.90 2.11 12.00
CA PRO A 238 14.63 2.28 10.76
C PRO A 238 13.65 2.31 9.59
N ILE A 239 13.75 3.35 8.75
CA ILE A 239 12.95 3.50 7.53
C ILE A 239 13.88 3.49 6.32
N PHE A 240 13.56 2.66 5.33
CA PHE A 240 14.23 2.60 4.05
C PHE A 240 13.30 3.10 2.95
N LEU A 241 13.76 4.07 2.14
CA LEU A 241 13.04 4.59 1.00
C LEU A 241 13.72 4.16 -0.29
N ILE A 242 12.94 3.68 -1.25
CA ILE A 242 13.43 3.30 -2.58
C ILE A 242 12.41 3.72 -3.64
N ALA A 243 12.88 4.27 -4.77
CA ALA A 243 12.07 4.58 -5.93
C ALA A 243 12.91 4.51 -7.21
N GLY A 244 12.27 4.28 -8.33
CA GLY A 244 12.91 4.43 -9.64
C GLY A 244 13.17 5.90 -9.96
N SER A 245 14.30 6.21 -10.63
CA SER A 245 14.62 7.57 -11.07
C SER A 245 13.59 8.16 -12.06
N ASP A 246 12.92 7.28 -12.80
CA ASP A 246 11.89 7.64 -13.79
C ASP A 246 10.45 7.48 -13.26
N ASP A 247 10.29 7.16 -11.97
CA ASP A 247 8.96 6.94 -11.37
C ASP A 247 8.18 8.26 -11.28
N PRO A 248 7.06 8.43 -12.02
CA PRO A 248 6.29 9.67 -12.00
C PRO A 248 5.58 9.91 -10.65
N VAL A 249 5.43 8.90 -9.82
CA VAL A 249 4.78 8.99 -8.50
C VAL A 249 5.60 9.84 -7.53
N ILE A 250 6.93 9.79 -7.63
CA ILE A 250 7.81 10.66 -6.84
C ILE A 250 7.93 12.08 -7.41
N GLN A 251 7.30 12.36 -8.55
CA GLN A 251 7.37 13.61 -9.32
C GLN A 251 8.79 13.91 -9.83
N ASN A 252 9.79 14.00 -8.96
CA ASN A 252 11.19 14.18 -9.26
C ASN A 252 12.06 13.92 -8.01
N GLU A 253 13.37 13.88 -8.19
CA GLU A 253 14.35 13.64 -7.12
C GLU A 253 14.23 14.65 -5.96
N ASN A 254 14.05 15.94 -6.24
CA ASN A 254 13.91 16.96 -5.20
C ASN A 254 12.68 16.69 -4.31
N LYS A 255 11.56 16.30 -4.90
CA LYS A 255 10.34 15.93 -4.14
C LYS A 255 10.54 14.67 -3.32
N PHE A 256 11.31 13.72 -3.82
CA PHE A 256 11.68 12.53 -3.06
C PHE A 256 12.58 12.91 -1.87
N LEU A 257 13.57 13.78 -2.06
CA LEU A 257 14.44 14.29 -0.98
C LEU A 257 13.65 15.12 0.05
N GLU A 258 12.65 15.92 -0.37
CA GLU A 258 11.74 16.61 0.56
C GLU A 258 10.98 15.60 1.48
N LEU A 259 10.60 14.42 0.95
CA LEU A 259 9.99 13.37 1.78
C LEU A 259 11.02 12.75 2.75
N VAL A 260 12.24 12.52 2.28
CA VAL A 260 13.37 12.05 3.12
C VAL A 260 13.60 13.02 4.28
N ASP A 261 13.69 14.31 4.01
CA ASP A 261 13.93 15.35 5.02
C ASP A 261 12.73 15.46 5.98
N PHE A 262 11.51 15.37 5.47
CA PHE A 262 10.29 15.33 6.30
C PHE A 262 10.34 14.21 7.36
N LEU A 263 10.74 13.00 6.96
CA LEU A 263 10.83 11.87 7.90
C LEU A 263 12.00 12.02 8.89
N LYS A 264 13.13 12.60 8.45
CA LYS A 264 14.25 12.96 9.33
C LYS A 264 13.84 14.02 10.35
N GLU A 265 13.14 15.06 9.93
CA GLU A 265 12.63 16.13 10.80
C GLU A 265 11.63 15.63 11.85
N LEU A 266 10.87 14.57 11.55
CA LEU A 266 10.04 13.86 12.53
C LEU A 266 10.90 13.12 13.57
N GLY A 267 12.17 12.81 13.25
CA GLY A 267 13.11 12.13 14.14
C GLY A 267 13.27 10.63 13.86
N TYR A 268 12.77 10.11 12.73
CA TYR A 268 13.00 8.72 12.35
C TYR A 268 14.43 8.50 11.83
N LYS A 269 14.94 7.26 12.06
CA LYS A 269 16.23 6.83 11.54
C LYS A 269 16.07 6.36 10.10
N LEU A 270 16.61 7.10 9.14
CA LEU A 270 16.65 6.65 7.75
C LEU A 270 17.86 5.76 7.49
N LEU A 271 17.64 4.68 6.73
CA LEU A 271 18.72 3.82 6.26
C LEU A 271 19.20 4.37 4.91
N GLU A 272 20.49 4.65 4.84
CA GLU A 272 21.18 5.03 3.60
C GLU A 272 21.70 3.77 2.92
N ILE A 273 21.67 3.76 1.57
CA ILE A 273 22.33 2.76 0.75
C ILE A 273 23.59 3.39 0.17
#